data_7d23d8a191064f7d6960fd05cca48d2c
#
_entry.id   7d23d8a191064f7d6960fd05cca48d2c
#
_cell.length_a   1.000
_cell.length_b   1.000
_cell.length_c   1.000
_cell.angle_alpha   90.00
_cell.angle_beta   90.00
_cell.angle_gamma   90.00
#
_symmetry.space_group_name_H-M   'P 1'
#
loop_
_entity.id
_entity.type
_entity.pdbx_description
1 polymer ?
#
loop_
_entity_poly.entity_id
_entity_poly.type
_entity_poly.pdbx_seq_one_letter_code
_entity_poly.pdbx_strand_id
1 'polypeptide(L)'
;MRKSLLAAGVLALSLIATAAHAQTFAVQSTSILDGHFQQRQFANVFGCSGKNLSPQLSWSGAPQGTKSFVVTMYDPDAPTGSGWWHWVLANVPATVSELKEGAGSAGGKLPAGTLQIRGDSGMPGYLGACPPAGQTHNYVVTVYAMNVDKVTLPPAVTPAMLGFMLPGSSLGKATLTAQGGR
;
A
#
# COMPACT_ATOMS: atom_id res chain seq x y z
N MET A 1 9.68 -12.02 81.24
CA MET A 1 10.34 -12.35 79.96
C MET A 1 9.31 -12.19 78.81
N ARG A 2 9.32 -11.05 78.10
CA ARG A 2 8.42 -10.76 76.93
C ARG A 2 9.17 -11.06 75.66
N LYS A 3 8.69 -12.01 74.82
CA LYS A 3 9.22 -12.32 73.50
C LYS A 3 8.50 -11.46 72.46
N SER A 4 9.22 -10.55 71.86
CA SER A 4 8.74 -9.75 70.73
C SER A 4 8.92 -10.56 69.45
N LEU A 5 7.82 -10.84 68.72
CA LEU A 5 7.83 -11.39 67.36
C LEU A 5 7.89 -10.24 66.38
N LEU A 6 8.97 -10.15 65.63
CA LEU A 6 9.12 -9.28 64.45
C LEU A 6 8.47 -9.98 63.25
N ALA A 7 7.37 -9.42 62.75
CA ALA A 7 6.76 -9.85 61.50
C ALA A 7 7.47 -9.14 60.32
N ALA A 8 8.19 -9.90 59.47
CA ALA A 8 8.78 -9.41 58.27
C ALA A 8 7.72 -9.44 57.15
N GLY A 9 7.22 -8.26 56.75
CA GLY A 9 6.33 -8.11 55.60
C GLY A 9 7.10 -8.20 54.29
N VAL A 10 6.81 -9.22 53.48
CA VAL A 10 7.33 -9.35 52.11
C VAL A 10 6.44 -8.54 51.18
N LEU A 11 6.96 -7.42 50.66
CA LEU A 11 6.29 -6.59 49.68
C LEU A 11 6.50 -7.25 48.28
N ALA A 12 5.46 -7.94 47.77
CA ALA A 12 5.50 -8.49 46.42
C ALA A 12 5.27 -7.37 45.38
N LEU A 13 6.31 -6.99 44.66
CA LEU A 13 6.24 -6.06 43.55
C LEU A 13 5.69 -6.81 42.32
N SER A 14 4.41 -6.60 42.00
CA SER A 14 3.79 -7.16 40.78
C SER A 14 4.26 -6.36 39.57
N LEU A 15 5.17 -6.91 38.76
CA LEU A 15 5.50 -6.39 37.44
C LEU A 15 4.31 -6.61 36.47
N ILE A 16 3.58 -5.56 36.19
CA ILE A 16 2.58 -5.57 35.11
C ILE A 16 3.33 -5.47 33.79
N ALA A 17 3.53 -6.59 33.12
CA ALA A 17 4.04 -6.63 31.76
C ALA A 17 2.93 -6.10 30.82
N THR A 18 3.06 -4.86 30.35
CA THR A 18 2.23 -4.34 29.26
C THR A 18 2.61 -5.09 27.97
N ALA A 19 1.73 -5.98 27.51
CA ALA A 19 1.86 -6.59 26.20
C ALA A 19 1.72 -5.47 25.16
N ALA A 20 2.83 -5.09 24.53
CA ALA A 20 2.80 -4.22 23.35
C ALA A 20 2.07 -4.99 22.24
N HIS A 21 0.84 -4.60 21.93
CA HIS A 21 0.13 -5.10 20.76
C HIS A 21 0.91 -4.61 19.54
N ALA A 22 1.53 -5.53 18.80
CA ALA A 22 2.14 -5.23 17.52
C ALA A 22 1.02 -4.71 16.59
N GLN A 23 1.13 -3.45 16.19
CA GLN A 23 0.17 -2.85 15.27
C GLN A 23 0.22 -3.60 13.94
N THR A 24 -0.91 -4.10 13.47
CA THR A 24 -1.01 -4.80 12.19
C THR A 24 -0.68 -3.83 11.05
N PHE A 25 0.16 -4.26 10.10
CA PHE A 25 0.43 -3.47 8.90
C PHE A 25 -0.85 -3.38 8.07
N ALA A 26 -1.38 -2.17 7.91
CA ALA A 26 -2.65 -1.91 7.26
C ALA A 26 -2.54 -0.73 6.29
N VAL A 27 -3.35 -0.76 5.22
CA VAL A 27 -3.52 0.33 4.25
C VAL A 27 -5.00 0.69 4.15
N GLN A 28 -5.29 1.99 4.03
CA GLN A 28 -6.63 2.55 3.91
C GLN A 28 -6.63 3.71 2.91
N SER A 29 -7.83 4.14 2.50
CA SER A 29 -8.01 5.24 1.55
C SER A 29 -9.29 6.00 1.84
N THR A 30 -9.21 7.32 1.86
CA THR A 30 -10.38 8.20 1.90
C THR A 30 -11.02 8.39 0.51
N SER A 31 -10.35 7.93 -0.56
CA SER A 31 -10.87 7.92 -1.93
C SER A 31 -11.72 6.69 -2.26
N ILE A 32 -11.75 5.70 -1.34
CA ILE A 32 -12.54 4.47 -1.46
C ILE A 32 -13.65 4.56 -0.42
N LEU A 33 -14.88 4.66 -0.88
CA LEU A 33 -16.06 4.75 -0.02
C LEU A 33 -16.86 3.45 -0.12
N ASP A 34 -17.15 2.83 1.02
CA ASP A 34 -17.89 1.56 1.09
C ASP A 34 -17.32 0.46 0.17
N GLY A 35 -15.98 0.44 0.02
CA GLY A 35 -15.29 -0.51 -0.84
C GLY A 35 -15.28 -0.14 -2.33
N HIS A 36 -15.76 1.05 -2.72
CA HIS A 36 -15.86 1.45 -4.13
C HIS A 36 -15.03 2.68 -4.47
N PHE A 37 -14.43 2.68 -5.67
CA PHE A 37 -13.85 3.89 -6.24
C PHE A 37 -14.90 4.93 -6.54
N GLN A 38 -14.55 6.20 -6.33
CA GLN A 38 -15.36 7.34 -6.78
C GLN A 38 -15.11 7.60 -8.27
N GLN A 39 -16.05 8.28 -8.95
CA GLN A 39 -15.92 8.60 -10.37
C GLN A 39 -14.59 9.27 -10.75
N ARG A 40 -14.01 10.05 -9.84
CA ARG A 40 -12.75 10.75 -10.08
C ARG A 40 -11.51 9.82 -10.17
N GLN A 41 -11.58 8.61 -9.61
CA GLN A 41 -10.54 7.58 -9.73
C GLN A 41 -10.62 6.78 -11.03
N PHE A 42 -11.73 6.87 -11.77
CA PHE A 42 -11.85 6.21 -13.06
C PHE A 42 -10.98 6.91 -14.13
N ALA A 43 -10.58 6.14 -15.13
CA ALA A 43 -9.84 6.64 -16.28
C ALA A 43 -10.65 7.69 -17.07
N ASN A 44 -9.94 8.50 -17.84
CA ASN A 44 -10.51 9.44 -18.80
C ASN A 44 -10.21 9.04 -20.26
N VAL A 45 -9.90 7.76 -20.47
CA VAL A 45 -9.58 7.12 -21.74
C VAL A 45 -10.32 5.78 -21.86
N PHE A 46 -10.20 5.10 -22.96
CA PHE A 46 -10.84 3.79 -23.22
C PHE A 46 -12.36 3.79 -23.05
N GLY A 47 -13.01 4.93 -23.33
CA GLY A 47 -14.45 5.09 -23.18
C GLY A 47 -14.92 5.33 -21.75
N CYS A 48 -14.02 5.53 -20.82
CA CYS A 48 -14.31 5.99 -19.46
C CYS A 48 -14.22 7.52 -19.35
N SER A 49 -14.98 8.11 -18.45
CA SER A 49 -15.14 9.56 -18.29
C SER A 49 -14.82 10.06 -16.87
N GLY A 50 -13.88 9.39 -16.19
CA GLY A 50 -13.38 9.80 -14.88
C GLY A 50 -12.42 10.99 -14.96
N LYS A 51 -11.75 11.28 -13.83
CA LYS A 51 -10.71 12.34 -13.76
C LYS A 51 -9.30 11.77 -13.76
N ASN A 52 -9.16 10.45 -13.77
CA ASN A 52 -7.87 9.75 -13.70
C ASN A 52 -7.00 10.19 -12.50
N LEU A 53 -7.64 10.49 -11.35
CA LEU A 53 -6.94 10.86 -10.14
C LEU A 53 -6.57 9.61 -9.33
N SER A 54 -5.29 9.42 -9.03
CA SER A 54 -4.86 8.34 -8.16
C SER A 54 -5.50 8.48 -6.77
N PRO A 55 -5.91 7.38 -6.14
CA PRO A 55 -6.52 7.44 -4.81
C PRO A 55 -5.55 8.00 -3.77
N GLN A 56 -6.09 8.67 -2.74
CA GLN A 56 -5.36 8.88 -1.50
C GLN A 56 -5.11 7.51 -0.87
N LEU A 57 -3.90 7.27 -0.37
CA LEU A 57 -3.54 6.07 0.36
C LEU A 57 -2.81 6.44 1.64
N SER A 58 -3.15 5.80 2.75
CA SER A 58 -2.40 5.91 4.00
C SER A 58 -2.17 4.54 4.58
N TRP A 59 -1.03 4.35 5.27
CA TRP A 59 -0.69 3.06 5.89
C TRP A 59 -0.03 3.25 7.24
N SER A 60 -0.17 2.25 8.09
CA SER A 60 0.37 2.23 9.44
C SER A 60 0.79 0.82 9.84
N GLY A 61 1.57 0.69 10.92
CA GLY A 61 2.00 -0.60 11.44
C GLY A 61 3.01 -1.33 10.55
N ALA A 62 3.76 -0.60 9.71
CA ALA A 62 4.82 -1.21 8.91
C ALA A 62 5.82 -1.97 9.81
N PRO A 63 6.31 -3.15 9.40
CA PRO A 63 7.27 -3.93 10.17
C PRO A 63 8.52 -3.14 10.54
N GLN A 64 9.08 -3.43 11.72
CA GLN A 64 10.35 -2.85 12.14
C GLN A 64 11.44 -3.18 11.10
N GLY A 65 12.32 -2.23 10.82
CA GLY A 65 13.37 -2.38 9.81
C GLY A 65 12.94 -1.98 8.39
N THR A 66 11.70 -1.47 8.22
CA THR A 66 11.26 -0.91 6.92
C THR A 66 12.10 0.31 6.56
N LYS A 67 12.66 0.29 5.34
CA LYS A 67 13.51 1.36 4.79
C LYS A 67 12.91 2.05 3.58
N SER A 68 12.00 1.37 2.87
CA SER A 68 11.22 1.96 1.77
C SER A 68 9.92 1.20 1.57
N PHE A 69 9.06 1.74 0.69
CA PHE A 69 7.84 1.03 0.27
C PHE A 69 7.77 0.88 -1.24
N VAL A 70 7.06 -0.15 -1.67
CA VAL A 70 6.56 -0.34 -3.03
C VAL A 70 5.04 -0.31 -2.96
N VAL A 71 4.40 0.43 -3.86
CA VAL A 71 2.93 0.54 -3.92
C VAL A 71 2.47 0.08 -5.29
N THR A 72 1.51 -0.82 -5.34
CA THR A 72 0.94 -1.32 -6.59
C THR A 72 -0.57 -1.26 -6.57
N MET A 73 -1.19 -1.07 -7.75
CA MET A 73 -2.62 -1.27 -7.99
C MET A 73 -2.79 -2.20 -9.18
N TYR A 74 -3.45 -3.32 -8.95
CA TYR A 74 -3.61 -4.40 -9.90
C TYR A 74 -5.09 -4.81 -10.01
N ASP A 75 -5.56 -5.02 -11.23
CA ASP A 75 -6.88 -5.54 -11.55
C ASP A 75 -6.75 -7.01 -12.01
N PRO A 76 -7.08 -7.98 -11.16
CA PRO A 76 -7.04 -9.40 -11.52
C PRO A 76 -8.17 -9.81 -12.47
N ASP A 77 -9.24 -9.01 -12.56
CA ASP A 77 -10.44 -9.34 -13.31
C ASP A 77 -10.37 -8.86 -14.79
N ALA A 78 -9.36 -8.05 -15.12
CA ALA A 78 -9.18 -7.55 -16.48
C ALA A 78 -9.02 -8.70 -17.49
N PRO A 79 -9.78 -8.71 -18.61
CA PRO A 79 -9.84 -9.83 -19.57
C PRO A 79 -8.62 -9.86 -20.52
N THR A 80 -7.42 -9.75 -19.96
CA THR A 80 -6.15 -9.73 -20.73
C THR A 80 -5.39 -11.05 -20.65
N GLY A 81 -5.90 -12.01 -19.87
CA GLY A 81 -5.22 -13.28 -19.58
C GLY A 81 -4.16 -13.18 -18.45
N SER A 82 -3.77 -11.97 -18.05
CA SER A 82 -2.79 -11.73 -16.96
C SER A 82 -3.21 -10.63 -15.99
N GLY A 83 -4.48 -10.19 -16.03
CA GLY A 83 -4.94 -9.01 -15.30
C GLY A 83 -4.35 -7.72 -15.86
N TRP A 84 -4.37 -6.63 -15.06
CA TRP A 84 -3.89 -5.33 -15.49
C TRP A 84 -3.24 -4.54 -14.35
N TRP A 85 -2.03 -4.04 -14.57
CA TRP A 85 -1.31 -3.18 -13.63
C TRP A 85 -1.61 -1.71 -13.92
N HIS A 86 -2.38 -1.10 -13.02
CA HIS A 86 -2.86 0.28 -13.14
C HIS A 86 -1.85 1.31 -12.63
N TRP A 87 -1.13 0.98 -11.57
CA TRP A 87 -0.20 1.90 -10.92
C TRP A 87 0.89 1.14 -10.19
N VAL A 88 2.14 1.56 -10.36
CA VAL A 88 3.29 0.90 -9.74
C VAL A 88 4.32 1.93 -9.31
N LEU A 89 4.58 2.00 -8.01
CA LEU A 89 5.60 2.85 -7.41
C LEU A 89 6.65 1.99 -6.73
N ALA A 90 7.91 2.39 -6.87
CA ALA A 90 9.02 1.83 -6.11
C ALA A 90 9.77 2.94 -5.38
N ASN A 91 10.53 2.56 -4.35
CA ASN A 91 11.40 3.44 -3.59
C ASN A 91 10.67 4.62 -2.92
N VAL A 92 9.43 4.42 -2.46
CA VAL A 92 8.74 5.39 -1.60
C VAL A 92 9.48 5.41 -0.26
N PRO A 93 9.98 6.57 0.22
CA PRO A 93 10.78 6.63 1.45
C PRO A 93 10.04 6.11 2.69
N ALA A 94 10.75 5.49 3.63
CA ALA A 94 10.17 4.96 4.88
C ALA A 94 9.51 6.03 5.77
N THR A 95 9.89 7.30 5.60
CA THR A 95 9.29 8.44 6.32
C THR A 95 7.91 8.81 5.80
N VAL A 96 7.48 8.21 4.69
CA VAL A 96 6.18 8.45 4.06
C VAL A 96 5.19 7.41 4.56
N SER A 97 4.06 7.85 5.06
CA SER A 97 2.92 7.00 5.45
C SER A 97 1.63 7.35 4.71
N GLU A 98 1.72 8.28 3.74
CA GLU A 98 0.58 8.74 2.97
C GLU A 98 0.99 9.17 1.56
N LEU A 99 0.16 8.85 0.58
CA LEU A 99 0.13 9.44 -0.76
C LEU A 99 -1.18 10.21 -0.92
N LYS A 100 -1.08 11.50 -1.21
CA LYS A 100 -2.28 12.34 -1.42
C LYS A 100 -3.02 11.92 -2.69
N GLU A 101 -4.32 12.18 -2.72
CA GLU A 101 -5.11 12.00 -3.94
C GLU A 101 -4.48 12.77 -5.11
N GLY A 102 -4.38 12.11 -6.26
CA GLY A 102 -3.77 12.68 -7.46
C GLY A 102 -2.23 12.65 -7.49
N ALA A 103 -1.56 12.20 -6.42
CA ALA A 103 -0.09 12.19 -6.38
C ALA A 103 0.56 11.39 -7.51
N GLY A 104 -0.07 10.29 -7.95
CA GLY A 104 0.39 9.43 -9.05
C GLY A 104 -0.15 9.82 -10.43
N SER A 105 -1.03 10.80 -10.49
CA SER A 105 -1.65 11.27 -11.75
C SER A 105 -0.73 12.21 -12.52
N ALA A 106 -1.08 12.52 -13.76
CA ALA A 106 -0.37 13.51 -14.56
C ALA A 106 -0.30 14.86 -13.84
N GLY A 107 0.90 15.42 -13.69
CA GLY A 107 1.14 16.64 -12.93
C GLY A 107 1.12 16.49 -11.41
N GLY A 108 0.85 15.30 -10.88
CA GLY A 108 0.91 14.99 -9.46
C GLY A 108 2.33 15.07 -8.89
N LYS A 109 2.42 15.14 -7.56
CA LYS A 109 3.71 15.22 -6.86
C LYS A 109 3.87 14.01 -5.94
N LEU A 110 4.81 13.16 -6.28
CA LEU A 110 5.25 12.04 -5.44
C LEU A 110 6.35 12.49 -4.47
N PRO A 111 6.53 11.77 -3.35
CA PRO A 111 7.68 11.95 -2.47
C PRO A 111 9.01 11.85 -3.24
N ALA A 112 9.99 12.65 -2.86
CA ALA A 112 11.31 12.65 -3.51
C ALA A 112 11.93 11.25 -3.48
N GLY A 113 12.53 10.83 -4.60
CA GLY A 113 13.15 9.51 -4.75
C GLY A 113 12.19 8.40 -5.19
N THR A 114 10.88 8.62 -5.16
CA THR A 114 9.90 7.66 -5.65
C THR A 114 9.98 7.51 -7.17
N LEU A 115 9.96 6.28 -7.65
CA LEU A 115 9.93 5.94 -9.07
C LEU A 115 8.53 5.49 -9.48
N GLN A 116 8.00 6.03 -10.58
CA GLN A 116 6.82 5.49 -11.26
C GLN A 116 7.27 4.52 -12.35
N ILE A 117 6.91 3.26 -12.18
CA ILE A 117 7.16 2.21 -13.17
C ILE A 117 5.99 2.20 -14.16
N ARG A 118 6.27 1.86 -15.40
CA ARG A 118 5.23 1.73 -16.43
C ARG A 118 4.31 0.57 -16.09
N GLY A 119 3.01 0.84 -16.00
CA GLY A 119 1.98 -0.18 -15.93
C GLY A 119 1.68 -0.77 -17.32
N ASP A 120 0.60 -1.54 -17.41
CA ASP A 120 0.24 -2.22 -18.67
C ASP A 120 -0.29 -1.27 -19.75
N SER A 121 -0.62 -0.03 -19.39
CA SER A 121 -0.87 1.04 -20.36
C SER A 121 0.37 1.46 -21.17
N GLY A 122 1.56 0.99 -20.80
CA GLY A 122 2.83 1.42 -21.39
C GLY A 122 3.33 2.78 -20.90
N MET A 123 2.56 3.49 -20.08
CA MET A 123 2.91 4.81 -19.53
C MET A 123 3.22 4.71 -18.03
N PRO A 124 4.19 5.50 -17.53
CA PRO A 124 4.36 5.64 -16.10
C PRO A 124 3.21 6.49 -15.52
N GLY A 125 2.81 6.19 -14.29
CA GLY A 125 1.76 6.92 -13.60
C GLY A 125 0.52 6.08 -13.36
N TYR A 126 -0.46 6.72 -12.74
CA TYR A 126 -1.75 6.12 -12.46
C TYR A 126 -2.63 6.10 -13.71
N LEU A 127 -3.16 4.92 -14.02
CA LEU A 127 -4.31 4.78 -14.91
C LEU A 127 -5.51 4.33 -14.09
N GLY A 128 -6.60 5.07 -14.19
CA GLY A 128 -7.83 4.82 -13.44
C GLY A 128 -8.55 3.52 -13.83
N ALA A 129 -9.48 3.12 -12.99
CA ALA A 129 -10.38 2.02 -13.29
C ALA A 129 -11.15 2.29 -14.60
N CYS A 130 -11.28 1.26 -15.42
CA CYS A 130 -12.10 1.33 -16.64
C CYS A 130 -12.51 -0.09 -17.08
N PRO A 131 -13.36 -0.78 -16.31
CA PRO A 131 -13.81 -2.11 -16.71
C PRO A 131 -14.69 -2.02 -17.96
N PRO A 132 -14.88 -3.12 -18.70
CA PRO A 132 -15.87 -3.18 -19.77
C PRO A 132 -17.28 -2.79 -19.30
N ALA A 133 -18.09 -2.24 -20.20
CA ALA A 133 -19.46 -1.84 -19.86
C ALA A 133 -20.27 -3.02 -19.30
N GLY A 134 -21.00 -2.80 -18.22
CA GLY A 134 -21.78 -3.83 -17.51
C GLY A 134 -20.95 -4.73 -16.59
N GLN A 135 -19.65 -4.48 -16.43
CA GLN A 135 -18.79 -5.25 -15.54
C GLN A 135 -18.36 -4.43 -14.31
N THR A 136 -18.08 -5.15 -13.23
CA THR A 136 -17.47 -4.62 -12.01
C THR A 136 -16.22 -5.43 -11.72
N HIS A 137 -15.07 -4.77 -11.61
CA HIS A 137 -13.78 -5.38 -11.32
C HIS A 137 -13.29 -5.03 -9.92
N ASN A 138 -12.42 -5.85 -9.39
CA ASN A 138 -11.70 -5.63 -8.14
C ASN A 138 -10.31 -5.03 -8.45
N TYR A 139 -9.99 -3.96 -7.76
CA TYR A 139 -8.68 -3.29 -7.86
C TYR A 139 -7.95 -3.47 -6.55
N VAL A 140 -6.88 -4.24 -6.57
CA VAL A 140 -6.10 -4.58 -5.38
C VAL A 140 -4.93 -3.60 -5.25
N VAL A 141 -5.02 -2.71 -4.27
CA VAL A 141 -3.90 -1.87 -3.83
C VAL A 141 -3.05 -2.66 -2.85
N THR A 142 -1.74 -2.74 -3.08
CA THR A 142 -0.80 -3.39 -2.16
C THR A 142 0.34 -2.44 -1.81
N VAL A 143 0.62 -2.30 -0.52
CA VAL A 143 1.80 -1.61 0.00
C VAL A 143 2.75 -2.66 0.56
N TYR A 144 3.94 -2.76 0.00
CA TYR A 144 5.01 -3.64 0.46
C TYR A 144 5.99 -2.83 1.30
N ALA A 145 6.35 -3.33 2.48
CA ALA A 145 7.38 -2.78 3.34
C ALA A 145 8.72 -3.45 3.01
N MET A 146 9.73 -2.67 2.58
CA MET A 146 11.00 -3.19 2.10
C MET A 146 12.11 -2.98 3.13
N ASN A 147 13.03 -3.95 3.27
CA ASN A 147 14.22 -3.85 4.15
C ASN A 147 15.41 -3.14 3.49
N VAL A 148 15.23 -2.59 2.30
CA VAL A 148 16.23 -1.85 1.53
C VAL A 148 15.77 -0.43 1.27
N ASP A 149 16.69 0.54 1.25
CA ASP A 149 16.38 1.94 0.96
C ASP A 149 15.90 2.13 -0.49
N LYS A 150 16.47 1.33 -1.39
CA LYS A 150 16.11 1.31 -2.81
C LYS A 150 16.12 -0.10 -3.35
N VAL A 151 15.05 -0.48 -4.02
CA VAL A 151 15.02 -1.67 -4.86
C VAL A 151 15.82 -1.36 -6.13
N THR A 152 16.85 -2.14 -6.40
CA THR A 152 17.63 -2.02 -7.65
C THR A 152 16.80 -2.57 -8.80
N LEU A 153 16.44 -1.71 -9.73
CA LEU A 153 15.56 -2.04 -10.85
C LEU A 153 16.37 -2.11 -12.16
N PRO A 154 16.23 -3.18 -12.96
CA PRO A 154 16.84 -3.22 -14.28
C PRO A 154 16.18 -2.20 -15.22
N PRO A 155 16.87 -1.78 -16.30
CA PRO A 155 16.24 -1.00 -17.35
C PRO A 155 14.97 -1.68 -17.87
N ALA A 156 13.93 -0.90 -18.14
CA ALA A 156 12.63 -1.40 -18.64
C ALA A 156 11.94 -2.47 -17.74
N VAL A 157 12.14 -2.37 -16.43
CA VAL A 157 11.44 -3.23 -15.47
C VAL A 157 9.93 -3.20 -15.70
N THR A 158 9.31 -4.38 -15.73
CA THR A 158 7.85 -4.53 -15.78
C THR A 158 7.29 -4.73 -14.37
N PRO A 159 5.99 -4.47 -14.15
CA PRO A 159 5.33 -4.78 -12.88
C PRO A 159 5.48 -6.24 -12.45
N ALA A 160 5.37 -7.18 -13.39
CA ALA A 160 5.55 -8.61 -13.12
C ALA A 160 6.99 -8.93 -12.68
N MET A 161 7.99 -8.34 -13.34
CA MET A 161 9.40 -8.49 -12.94
C MET A 161 9.66 -7.89 -11.56
N LEU A 162 9.10 -6.70 -11.27
CA LEU A 162 9.17 -6.13 -9.92
C LEU A 162 8.58 -7.10 -8.91
N GLY A 163 7.36 -7.61 -9.15
CA GLY A 163 6.70 -8.56 -8.26
C GLY A 163 7.55 -9.82 -7.97
N PHE A 164 8.28 -10.31 -8.96
CA PHE A 164 9.23 -11.42 -8.80
C PHE A 164 10.42 -11.05 -7.89
N MET A 165 10.86 -9.80 -7.88
CA MET A 165 12.00 -9.33 -7.09
C MET A 165 11.65 -9.01 -5.64
N LEU A 166 10.39 -8.66 -5.33
CA LEU A 166 10.00 -8.19 -4.00
C LEU A 166 10.20 -9.18 -2.85
N PRO A 167 9.94 -10.51 -3.00
CA PRO A 167 10.02 -11.46 -1.89
C PRO A 167 11.36 -11.49 -1.18
N GLY A 168 12.46 -11.24 -1.90
CA GLY A 168 13.82 -11.24 -1.33
C GLY A 168 14.12 -10.07 -0.37
N SER A 169 13.31 -9.01 -0.40
CA SER A 169 13.54 -7.78 0.38
C SER A 169 12.28 -7.27 1.08
N SER A 170 11.14 -7.96 0.97
CA SER A 170 9.88 -7.58 1.61
C SER A 170 9.81 -8.11 3.04
N LEU A 171 9.57 -7.22 3.99
CA LEU A 171 9.29 -7.54 5.40
C LEU A 171 7.81 -7.88 5.65
N GLY A 172 6.93 -7.45 4.75
CA GLY A 172 5.49 -7.65 4.84
C GLY A 172 4.74 -6.81 3.83
N LYS A 173 3.45 -7.05 3.74
CA LYS A 173 2.55 -6.28 2.87
C LYS A 173 1.20 -6.03 3.52
N ALA A 174 0.57 -4.92 3.14
CA ALA A 174 -0.82 -4.59 3.45
C ALA A 174 -1.60 -4.44 2.15
N THR A 175 -2.86 -4.89 2.14
CA THR A 175 -3.72 -4.83 0.95
C THR A 175 -5.04 -4.15 1.25
N LEU A 176 -5.56 -3.43 0.23
CA LEU A 176 -6.87 -2.82 0.23
C LEU A 176 -7.50 -3.08 -1.14
N THR A 177 -8.70 -3.62 -1.17
CA THR A 177 -9.43 -3.85 -2.40
C THR A 177 -10.54 -2.81 -2.57
N ALA A 178 -10.63 -2.24 -3.76
CA ALA A 178 -11.75 -1.39 -4.16
C ALA A 178 -12.44 -1.99 -5.38
N GLN A 179 -13.75 -1.81 -5.46
CA GLN A 179 -14.52 -2.16 -6.65
C GLN A 179 -14.70 -0.94 -7.55
N GLY A 180 -14.68 -1.17 -8.85
CA GLY A 180 -15.05 -0.19 -9.87
C GLY A 180 -15.94 -0.85 -10.91
N GLY A 181 -17.12 -0.28 -11.13
CA GLY A 181 -18.11 -0.76 -12.09
C GLY A 181 -18.45 0.31 -13.14
N ARG A 182 -18.91 -0.15 -14.29
CA ARG A 182 -19.33 0.74 -15.38
C ARG A 182 -20.61 0.24 -16.04
#